data_7b343716c60cedf990a30878a747dcdf
#
_entry.id   7b343716c60cedf990a30878a747dcdf
#
_cell.length_a   1.000
_cell.length_b   1.000
_cell.length_c   1.000
_cell.angle_alpha   90.00
_cell.angle_beta   90.00
_cell.angle_gamma   90.00
#
_symmetry.space_group_name_H-M   'P 1'
#
loop_
_entity.id
_entity.type
_entity.pdbx_description
1 polymer ?
#
loop_
_entity_poly.entity_id
_entity_poly.type
_entity_poly.pdbx_seq_one_letter_code
_entity_poly.pdbx_strand_id
1 'polypeptide(L)'
;MGPERRGRADQGQTEANPAGKEPRTGPKPKVKSFEISKRLVFEAWEKVRANNGAPGVDAVGIAEFAERERDNLYRLWNRMSSGSYFPGPVRAVEIPKDHGRGVRVLGVPNTADRVAQTAAAMLLEARLEPIFHPDSYGYRPGRSAHDALAVTRKRCWKQDWVLDLDVRAFFDSVPHDLLLKRSLTTPTNAGFCSTSAGG
;
A
#
# COMPACT_ATOMS: atom_id res chain seq x y z
N MET A 1 -68.18 24.11 72.19
CA MET A 1 -68.38 22.90 71.39
C MET A 1 -68.13 23.22 69.95
N GLY A 2 -67.05 22.80 69.37
CA GLY A 2 -66.79 22.95 67.96
C GLY A 2 -65.35 22.70 67.65
N PRO A 3 -65.04 21.84 66.73
CA PRO A 3 -63.68 21.25 66.66
C PRO A 3 -62.69 22.10 65.89
N GLU A 4 -61.47 21.98 66.32
CA GLU A 4 -60.22 22.41 65.70
C GLU A 4 -60.12 22.03 64.23
N ARG A 5 -59.66 22.95 63.40
CA ARG A 5 -59.15 22.66 62.05
C ARG A 5 -57.65 22.82 62.05
N ARG A 6 -56.98 21.70 61.93
CA ARG A 6 -55.52 21.61 61.72
C ARG A 6 -55.17 22.18 60.36
N GLY A 7 -54.20 23.08 60.32
CA GLY A 7 -53.60 23.60 59.14
C GLY A 7 -52.83 22.50 58.37
N ARG A 8 -53.01 22.41 57.06
CA ARG A 8 -52.31 21.57 56.15
C ARG A 8 -51.19 22.38 55.52
N ALA A 9 -49.95 22.00 55.82
CA ALA A 9 -48.78 22.62 55.20
C ALA A 9 -48.77 22.29 53.71
N ASP A 10 -48.70 23.31 52.92
CA ASP A 10 -48.47 23.25 51.47
C ASP A 10 -47.01 22.85 51.22
N GLN A 11 -46.80 21.64 50.72
CA GLN A 11 -45.51 21.16 50.24
C GLN A 11 -45.35 21.55 48.80
N GLY A 12 -44.63 22.64 48.54
CA GLY A 12 -44.21 23.02 47.21
C GLY A 12 -43.37 21.90 46.55
N GLN A 13 -43.95 21.33 45.51
CA GLN A 13 -43.23 20.44 44.61
C GLN A 13 -42.31 21.23 43.73
N THR A 14 -41.02 21.12 44.02
CA THR A 14 -39.96 21.61 43.13
C THR A 14 -39.89 20.67 41.94
N GLU A 15 -40.38 21.10 40.77
CA GLU A 15 -40.21 20.39 39.54
C GLU A 15 -38.71 20.28 39.21
N ALA A 16 -38.17 19.08 39.21
CA ALA A 16 -36.84 18.74 38.75
C ALA A 16 -36.75 18.96 37.23
N ASN A 17 -35.98 19.93 36.85
CA ASN A 17 -35.61 20.20 35.47
C ASN A 17 -34.92 18.95 34.86
N PRO A 18 -35.44 18.35 33.75
CA PRO A 18 -34.82 17.19 33.16
C PRO A 18 -33.43 17.56 32.62
N ALA A 19 -32.43 16.85 33.13
CA ALA A 19 -31.01 16.95 32.80
C ALA A 19 -30.81 17.21 31.29
N GLY A 20 -30.03 18.26 31.00
CA GLY A 20 -29.65 18.62 29.65
C GLY A 20 -28.99 17.41 28.97
N LYS A 21 -29.57 17.00 27.85
CA LYS A 21 -28.91 16.06 26.93
C LYS A 21 -27.63 16.73 26.45
N GLU A 22 -26.50 16.25 26.92
CA GLU A 22 -25.20 16.58 26.31
C GLU A 22 -25.28 16.31 24.80
N PRO A 23 -24.75 17.22 23.97
CA PRO A 23 -24.71 16.98 22.54
C PRO A 23 -23.92 15.72 22.27
N ARG A 24 -24.56 14.70 21.69
CA ARG A 24 -23.89 13.50 21.21
C ARG A 24 -22.82 13.94 20.22
N THR A 25 -21.60 14.01 20.69
CA THR A 25 -20.41 14.12 19.83
C THR A 25 -20.43 12.89 18.94
N GLY A 26 -20.78 13.08 17.67
CA GLY A 26 -20.70 12.06 16.66
C GLY A 26 -19.30 11.44 16.65
N PRO A 27 -19.12 10.22 16.13
CA PRO A 27 -17.81 9.57 16.12
C PRO A 27 -16.81 10.52 15.45
N LYS A 28 -15.76 10.88 16.19
CA LYS A 28 -14.67 11.70 15.66
C LYS A 28 -14.19 11.05 14.36
N PRO A 29 -14.01 11.79 13.25
CA PRO A 29 -13.53 11.24 12.01
C PRO A 29 -12.21 10.53 12.31
N LYS A 30 -12.13 9.22 12.03
CA LYS A 30 -10.90 8.45 12.20
C LYS A 30 -9.86 9.06 11.28
N VAL A 31 -8.87 9.73 11.87
CA VAL A 31 -7.73 10.28 11.13
C VAL A 31 -7.04 9.10 10.46
N LYS A 32 -6.84 9.17 9.16
CA LYS A 32 -6.12 8.14 8.42
C LYS A 32 -4.66 8.17 8.80
N SER A 33 -4.09 7.00 9.08
CA SER A 33 -2.69 6.88 9.52
C SER A 33 -1.70 7.21 8.40
N PHE A 34 -2.13 7.08 7.14
CA PHE A 34 -1.28 7.29 5.97
C PHE A 34 -1.94 8.21 4.95
N GLU A 35 -1.16 9.15 4.42
CA GLU A 35 -1.59 10.05 3.35
C GLU A 35 -1.53 9.35 1.98
N ILE A 36 -2.48 8.47 1.73
CA ILE A 36 -2.66 7.84 0.43
C ILE A 36 -3.91 8.44 -0.21
N SER A 37 -3.74 9.14 -1.34
CA SER A 37 -4.88 9.71 -2.06
C SER A 37 -5.68 8.63 -2.78
N LYS A 38 -7.00 8.81 -2.86
CA LYS A 38 -7.86 7.91 -3.67
C LYS A 38 -7.47 7.93 -5.14
N ARG A 39 -7.02 9.08 -5.63
CA ARG A 39 -6.55 9.26 -7.00
C ARG A 39 -5.34 8.39 -7.31
N LEU A 40 -4.37 8.30 -6.40
CA LEU A 40 -3.21 7.44 -6.56
C LEU A 40 -3.60 5.96 -6.71
N VAL A 41 -4.55 5.50 -5.88
CA VAL A 41 -5.04 4.10 -5.96
C VAL A 41 -5.77 3.84 -7.27
N PHE A 42 -6.51 4.83 -7.77
CA PHE A 42 -7.15 4.76 -9.08
C PHE A 42 -6.13 4.72 -10.23
N GLU A 43 -5.14 5.59 -10.23
CA GLU A 43 -4.05 5.60 -11.22
C GLU A 43 -3.25 4.28 -11.20
N ALA A 44 -3.03 3.71 -10.02
CA ALA A 44 -2.41 2.40 -9.88
C ALA A 44 -3.27 1.28 -10.47
N TRP A 45 -4.59 1.35 -10.27
CA TRP A 45 -5.53 0.42 -10.89
C TRP A 45 -5.49 0.50 -12.42
N GLU A 46 -5.48 1.68 -13.00
CA GLU A 46 -5.41 1.83 -14.46
C GLU A 46 -4.14 1.17 -15.04
N LYS A 47 -3.00 1.33 -14.38
CA LYS A 47 -1.75 0.65 -14.76
C LYS A 47 -1.87 -0.88 -14.67
N VAL A 48 -2.47 -1.40 -13.58
CA VAL A 48 -2.67 -2.84 -13.41
C VAL A 48 -3.65 -3.39 -14.45
N ARG A 49 -4.73 -2.67 -14.75
CA ARG A 49 -5.70 -3.02 -15.78
C ARG A 49 -5.07 -3.09 -17.16
N ALA A 50 -4.23 -2.13 -17.51
CA ALA A 50 -3.53 -2.10 -18.80
C ALA A 50 -2.59 -3.30 -18.99
N ASN A 51 -1.99 -3.81 -17.92
CA ASN A 51 -1.08 -4.97 -17.97
C ASN A 51 -1.79 -6.33 -18.08
N ASN A 52 -3.10 -6.39 -17.88
CA ASN A 52 -3.97 -7.56 -18.09
C ASN A 52 -3.38 -8.89 -17.57
N GLY A 53 -2.87 -8.91 -16.34
CA GLY A 53 -2.22 -10.09 -15.75
C GLY A 53 -3.21 -11.15 -15.23
N ALA A 54 -2.72 -12.38 -15.08
CA ALA A 54 -3.48 -13.51 -14.56
C ALA A 54 -4.01 -13.30 -13.14
N PRO A 55 -5.13 -13.93 -12.72
CA PRO A 55 -5.65 -13.85 -11.36
C PRO A 55 -4.72 -14.52 -10.33
N GLY A 56 -4.76 -14.06 -9.09
CA GLY A 56 -4.04 -14.65 -7.98
C GLY A 56 -4.70 -15.91 -7.40
N VAL A 57 -4.53 -16.13 -6.09
CA VAL A 57 -5.14 -17.26 -5.35
C VAL A 57 -6.64 -17.10 -5.21
N ASP A 58 -7.13 -15.86 -5.11
CA ASP A 58 -8.56 -15.52 -5.01
C ASP A 58 -9.35 -15.75 -6.30
N ALA A 59 -8.67 -16.10 -7.39
CA ALA A 59 -9.22 -16.27 -8.73
C ALA A 59 -9.90 -15.01 -9.31
N VAL A 60 -9.83 -13.85 -8.64
CA VAL A 60 -10.41 -12.60 -9.13
C VAL A 60 -9.54 -12.00 -10.22
N GLY A 61 -10.03 -12.07 -11.44
CA GLY A 61 -9.36 -11.50 -12.63
C GLY A 61 -9.58 -9.97 -12.73
N ILE A 62 -8.94 -9.38 -13.74
CA ILE A 62 -9.06 -7.93 -14.03
C ILE A 62 -10.51 -7.57 -14.38
N ALA A 63 -11.20 -8.38 -15.21
CA ALA A 63 -12.58 -8.12 -15.62
C ALA A 63 -13.54 -8.17 -14.42
N GLU A 64 -13.45 -9.20 -13.60
CA GLU A 64 -14.28 -9.37 -12.42
C GLU A 64 -14.01 -8.28 -11.36
N PHE A 65 -12.75 -7.89 -11.18
CA PHE A 65 -12.42 -6.76 -10.31
C PHE A 65 -13.05 -5.45 -10.82
N ALA A 66 -13.09 -5.24 -12.13
CA ALA A 66 -13.66 -4.06 -12.76
C ALA A 66 -15.20 -3.97 -12.60
N GLU A 67 -15.92 -5.08 -12.50
CA GLU A 67 -17.38 -5.08 -12.27
C GLU A 67 -17.79 -4.31 -10.99
N ARG A 68 -16.93 -4.38 -9.96
CA ARG A 68 -17.11 -3.68 -8.69
C ARG A 68 -15.98 -2.70 -8.40
N GLU A 69 -15.46 -2.04 -9.42
CA GLU A 69 -14.28 -1.19 -9.37
C GLU A 69 -14.31 -0.20 -8.19
N ARG A 70 -15.39 0.59 -8.07
CA ARG A 70 -15.52 1.62 -7.03
C ARG A 70 -15.44 1.05 -5.62
N ASP A 71 -16.14 -0.04 -5.37
CA ASP A 71 -16.18 -0.68 -4.05
C ASP A 71 -14.84 -1.33 -3.72
N ASN A 72 -14.23 -2.02 -4.69
CA ASN A 72 -12.95 -2.69 -4.53
C ASN A 72 -11.84 -1.66 -4.26
N LEU A 73 -11.76 -0.59 -5.04
CA LEU A 73 -10.78 0.47 -4.86
C LEU A 73 -11.02 1.25 -3.56
N TYR A 74 -12.28 1.51 -3.18
CA TYR A 74 -12.57 2.16 -1.91
C TYR A 74 -12.15 1.32 -0.71
N ARG A 75 -12.45 0.02 -0.71
CA ARG A 75 -12.02 -0.93 0.34
C ARG A 75 -10.50 -0.98 0.44
N LEU A 76 -9.83 -1.11 -0.70
CA LEU A 76 -8.38 -1.14 -0.77
C LEU A 76 -7.76 0.16 -0.21
N TRP A 77 -8.18 1.30 -0.74
CA TRP A 77 -7.74 2.61 -0.24
C TRP A 77 -7.97 2.78 1.26
N ASN A 78 -9.15 2.38 1.75
CA ASN A 78 -9.51 2.51 3.15
C ASN A 78 -8.58 1.69 4.05
N ARG A 79 -8.28 0.45 3.67
CA ARG A 79 -7.37 -0.44 4.40
C ARG A 79 -5.92 0.06 4.33
N MET A 80 -5.45 0.47 3.18
CA MET A 80 -4.12 1.05 3.02
C MET A 80 -3.95 2.33 3.86
N SER A 81 -4.89 3.27 3.76
CA SER A 81 -4.83 4.55 4.47
C SER A 81 -4.94 4.40 5.99
N SER A 82 -5.63 3.37 6.49
CA SER A 82 -5.74 3.08 7.93
C SER A 82 -4.62 2.22 8.48
N GLY A 83 -3.71 1.70 7.63
CA GLY A 83 -2.66 0.78 8.04
C GLY A 83 -3.16 -0.62 8.38
N SER A 84 -4.39 -0.97 8.01
CA SER A 84 -4.97 -2.29 8.22
C SER A 84 -4.92 -3.19 6.98
N TYR A 85 -4.10 -2.81 5.99
CA TYR A 85 -3.91 -3.60 4.80
C TYR A 85 -2.85 -4.67 5.04
N PHE A 86 -3.23 -5.92 4.77
CA PHE A 86 -2.33 -7.05 4.72
C PHE A 86 -2.52 -7.75 3.37
N PRO A 87 -1.43 -8.03 2.64
CA PRO A 87 -1.50 -8.74 1.36
C PRO A 87 -1.97 -10.18 1.57
N GLY A 88 -2.65 -10.71 0.56
CA GLY A 88 -3.06 -12.11 0.53
C GLY A 88 -1.91 -13.05 0.13
N PRO A 89 -2.15 -14.37 0.18
CA PRO A 89 -1.20 -15.35 -0.32
C PRO A 89 -1.00 -15.20 -1.83
N VAL A 90 0.19 -15.56 -2.29
CA VAL A 90 0.59 -15.48 -3.70
C VAL A 90 0.42 -16.84 -4.36
N ARG A 91 -0.14 -16.89 -5.57
CA ARG A 91 -0.26 -18.12 -6.36
C ARG A 91 1.09 -18.46 -7.00
N ALA A 92 1.64 -19.61 -6.66
CA ALA A 92 2.86 -20.11 -7.28
C ALA A 92 2.55 -20.67 -8.68
N VAL A 93 3.28 -20.22 -9.71
CA VAL A 93 3.20 -20.71 -11.08
C VAL A 93 4.59 -21.10 -11.54
N GLU A 94 4.73 -22.32 -11.98
CA GLU A 94 5.98 -22.82 -12.53
C GLU A 94 6.14 -22.41 -14.00
N ILE A 95 7.27 -21.79 -14.32
CA ILE A 95 7.62 -21.36 -15.66
C ILE A 95 8.94 -22.02 -16.06
N PRO A 96 9.01 -22.70 -17.22
CA PRO A 96 10.26 -23.22 -17.73
C PRO A 96 11.31 -22.11 -17.89
N LYS A 97 12.55 -22.37 -17.51
CA LYS A 97 13.67 -21.46 -17.81
C LYS A 97 13.99 -21.53 -19.31
N ASP A 98 14.37 -20.38 -19.85
CA ASP A 98 14.91 -20.31 -21.20
C ASP A 98 16.09 -21.30 -21.34
N HIS A 99 16.15 -22.00 -22.46
CA HIS A 99 17.13 -23.09 -22.75
C HIS A 99 16.90 -24.42 -22.00
N GLY A 100 15.71 -24.69 -21.46
CA GLY A 100 15.32 -26.06 -21.01
C GLY A 100 16.00 -26.57 -19.74
N ARG A 101 16.71 -25.73 -19.00
CA ARG A 101 17.43 -26.10 -17.77
C ARG A 101 16.69 -25.68 -16.49
N GLY A 102 15.64 -26.42 -16.15
CA GLY A 102 14.93 -26.26 -14.89
C GLY A 102 13.71 -25.35 -14.96
N VAL A 103 13.06 -25.18 -13.82
CA VAL A 103 11.83 -24.41 -13.62
C VAL A 103 12.12 -23.23 -12.70
N ARG A 104 11.46 -22.11 -12.92
CA ARG A 104 11.39 -21.01 -11.97
C ARG A 104 9.96 -20.89 -11.47
N VAL A 105 9.80 -20.67 -10.19
CA VAL A 105 8.49 -20.41 -9.59
C VAL A 105 8.24 -18.91 -9.62
N LEU A 106 7.14 -18.52 -10.27
CA LEU A 106 6.66 -17.14 -10.29
C LEU A 106 5.53 -16.98 -9.29
N GLY A 107 5.62 -16.03 -8.39
CA GLY A 107 4.53 -15.65 -7.51
C GLY A 107 3.57 -14.69 -8.19
N VAL A 108 2.29 -15.06 -8.31
CA VAL A 108 1.24 -14.21 -8.88
C VAL A 108 0.35 -13.68 -7.75
N PRO A 109 0.47 -12.40 -7.38
CA PRO A 109 -0.36 -11.80 -6.35
C PRO A 109 -1.79 -11.58 -6.84
N ASN A 110 -2.72 -11.41 -5.90
CA ASN A 110 -4.11 -11.08 -6.21
C ASN A 110 -4.21 -9.72 -6.92
N THR A 111 -5.27 -9.49 -7.65
CA THR A 111 -5.48 -8.23 -8.38
C THR A 111 -5.43 -7.01 -7.44
N ALA A 112 -6.09 -7.09 -6.27
CA ALA A 112 -6.04 -6.04 -5.27
C ALA A 112 -4.62 -5.78 -4.74
N ASP A 113 -3.83 -6.84 -4.51
CA ASP A 113 -2.45 -6.74 -4.03
C ASP A 113 -1.55 -6.08 -5.09
N ARG A 114 -1.76 -6.38 -6.37
CA ARG A 114 -1.04 -5.69 -7.46
C ARG A 114 -1.34 -4.19 -7.51
N VAL A 115 -2.59 -3.79 -7.26
CA VAL A 115 -2.95 -2.37 -7.18
C VAL A 115 -2.26 -1.72 -5.98
N ALA A 116 -2.24 -2.37 -4.82
CA ALA A 116 -1.55 -1.88 -3.64
C ALA A 116 -0.04 -1.73 -3.86
N GLN A 117 0.60 -2.74 -4.45
CA GLN A 117 2.02 -2.72 -4.80
C GLN A 117 2.34 -1.61 -5.80
N THR A 118 1.51 -1.43 -6.82
CA THR A 118 1.68 -0.37 -7.82
C THR A 118 1.53 1.02 -7.19
N ALA A 119 0.55 1.22 -6.32
CA ALA A 119 0.37 2.48 -5.59
C ALA A 119 1.57 2.78 -4.68
N ALA A 120 2.08 1.76 -3.99
CA ALA A 120 3.29 1.87 -3.17
C ALA A 120 4.53 2.19 -4.01
N ALA A 121 4.70 1.53 -5.16
CA ALA A 121 5.80 1.79 -6.08
C ALA A 121 5.75 3.23 -6.61
N MET A 122 4.58 3.75 -6.99
CA MET A 122 4.41 5.14 -7.45
C MET A 122 4.79 6.17 -6.38
N LEU A 123 4.45 5.90 -5.11
CA LEU A 123 4.83 6.76 -3.98
C LEU A 123 6.34 6.77 -3.75
N LEU A 124 6.96 5.60 -3.84
CA LEU A 124 8.41 5.45 -3.65
C LEU A 124 9.19 6.05 -4.81
N GLU A 125 8.76 5.80 -6.04
CA GLU A 125 9.39 6.28 -7.26
C GLU A 125 9.61 7.80 -7.22
N ALA A 126 8.56 8.57 -6.92
CA ALA A 126 8.64 10.03 -6.85
C ALA A 126 9.71 10.54 -5.85
N ARG A 127 10.04 9.75 -4.84
CA ARG A 127 10.97 10.12 -3.76
C ARG A 127 12.38 9.57 -3.97
N LEU A 128 12.46 8.37 -4.54
CA LEU A 128 13.73 7.66 -4.70
C LEU A 128 14.43 7.99 -6.01
N GLU A 129 13.67 8.35 -7.06
CA GLU A 129 14.23 8.64 -8.38
C GLU A 129 15.35 9.69 -8.34
N PRO A 130 15.24 10.80 -7.59
CA PRO A 130 16.30 11.81 -7.54
C PRO A 130 17.59 11.35 -6.87
N ILE A 131 17.55 10.29 -6.04
CA ILE A 131 18.72 9.80 -5.30
C ILE A 131 19.41 8.60 -5.95
N PHE A 132 18.83 8.03 -6.99
CA PHE A 132 19.46 6.93 -7.71
C PHE A 132 20.69 7.40 -8.49
N HIS A 133 21.72 6.53 -8.50
CA HIS A 133 22.91 6.80 -9.29
C HIS A 133 22.55 6.97 -10.78
N PRO A 134 23.20 7.91 -11.51
CA PRO A 134 22.94 8.13 -12.93
C PRO A 134 23.10 6.90 -13.82
N ASP A 135 23.96 5.97 -13.44
CA ASP A 135 24.21 4.70 -14.15
C ASP A 135 23.30 3.54 -13.69
N SER A 136 22.31 3.79 -12.86
CA SER A 136 21.28 2.81 -12.56
C SER A 136 20.20 2.88 -13.64
N TYR A 137 19.92 1.78 -14.33
CA TYR A 137 18.99 1.75 -15.48
C TYR A 137 17.78 0.85 -15.26
N GLY A 138 17.90 -0.19 -14.43
CA GLY A 138 16.84 -1.18 -14.22
C GLY A 138 15.61 -0.61 -13.54
N TYR A 139 14.43 -0.89 -14.09
CA TYR A 139 13.13 -0.56 -13.50
C TYR A 139 12.90 0.93 -13.18
N ARG A 140 13.57 1.82 -13.89
CA ARG A 140 13.45 3.28 -13.70
C ARG A 140 12.69 3.94 -14.85
N PRO A 141 11.85 4.97 -14.57
CA PRO A 141 11.14 5.72 -15.60
C PRO A 141 12.13 6.45 -16.51
N GLY A 142 11.86 6.45 -17.82
CA GLY A 142 12.71 7.12 -18.81
C GLY A 142 14.11 6.52 -18.99
N ARG A 143 14.37 5.32 -18.45
CA ARG A 143 15.61 4.56 -18.64
C ARG A 143 15.32 3.26 -19.37
N SER A 144 16.23 2.85 -20.23
CA SER A 144 16.10 1.63 -21.02
C SER A 144 17.36 0.77 -20.98
N ALA A 145 17.21 -0.51 -21.35
CA ALA A 145 18.35 -1.40 -21.55
C ALA A 145 19.27 -0.89 -22.66
N HIS A 146 18.74 -0.22 -23.69
CA HIS A 146 19.52 0.37 -24.76
C HIS A 146 20.41 1.52 -24.27
N ASP A 147 19.93 2.32 -23.33
CA ASP A 147 20.75 3.38 -22.72
C ASP A 147 21.91 2.79 -21.92
N ALA A 148 21.65 1.72 -21.16
CA ALA A 148 22.68 1.01 -20.44
C ALA A 148 23.75 0.44 -21.39
N LEU A 149 23.31 -0.22 -22.48
CA LEU A 149 24.22 -0.76 -23.50
C LEU A 149 25.06 0.32 -24.18
N ALA A 150 24.44 1.46 -24.51
CA ALA A 150 25.15 2.58 -25.15
C ALA A 150 26.27 3.13 -24.25
N VAL A 151 25.98 3.31 -22.95
CA VAL A 151 26.98 3.77 -21.99
C VAL A 151 28.07 2.72 -21.76
N THR A 152 27.70 1.46 -21.59
CA THR A 152 28.64 0.33 -21.44
C THR A 152 29.58 0.24 -22.62
N ARG A 153 29.05 0.25 -23.86
CA ARG A 153 29.85 0.26 -25.09
C ARG A 153 30.87 1.41 -25.10
N LYS A 154 30.42 2.64 -24.80
CA LYS A 154 31.29 3.82 -24.78
C LYS A 154 32.42 3.72 -23.76
N ARG A 155 32.17 3.05 -22.61
CA ARG A 155 33.17 2.86 -21.56
C ARG A 155 34.14 1.71 -21.89
N CYS A 156 33.64 0.59 -22.40
CA CYS A 156 34.47 -0.55 -22.81
C CYS A 156 35.50 -0.18 -23.90
N TRP A 157 35.22 0.84 -24.70
CA TRP A 157 36.20 1.35 -25.67
C TRP A 157 37.38 2.10 -25.03
N LYS A 158 37.29 2.42 -23.75
CA LYS A 158 38.33 3.16 -23.00
C LYS A 158 38.97 2.36 -21.89
N GLN A 159 38.47 1.15 -21.63
CA GLN A 159 38.90 0.31 -20.53
C GLN A 159 39.25 -1.08 -21.06
N ASP A 160 40.37 -1.63 -20.64
CA ASP A 160 40.83 -2.96 -21.06
C ASP A 160 40.17 -4.10 -20.27
N TRP A 161 39.53 -3.77 -19.13
CA TRP A 161 38.94 -4.75 -18.23
C TRP A 161 37.47 -4.46 -17.97
N VAL A 162 36.65 -5.52 -17.96
CA VAL A 162 35.23 -5.48 -17.58
C VAL A 162 35.02 -6.48 -16.45
N LEU A 163 34.38 -6.02 -15.38
CA LEU A 163 33.95 -6.87 -14.28
C LEU A 163 32.44 -6.99 -14.34
N ASP A 164 31.94 -8.22 -14.54
CA ASP A 164 30.53 -8.56 -14.50
C ASP A 164 30.20 -9.21 -13.16
N LEU A 165 29.25 -8.63 -12.42
CA LEU A 165 28.83 -9.08 -11.10
C LEU A 165 27.32 -9.24 -11.05
N ASP A 166 26.85 -10.37 -10.54
CA ASP A 166 25.43 -10.62 -10.25
C ASP A 166 25.26 -11.13 -8.82
N VAL A 167 24.20 -10.67 -8.15
CA VAL A 167 23.89 -11.09 -6.78
C VAL A 167 22.96 -12.29 -6.82
N ARG A 168 23.50 -13.46 -6.44
CA ARG A 168 22.72 -14.69 -6.39
C ARG A 168 21.58 -14.59 -5.40
N ALA A 169 20.36 -14.96 -5.83
CA ALA A 169 19.16 -14.99 -5.02
C ALA A 169 18.92 -13.67 -4.25
N PHE A 170 19.10 -12.53 -4.92
CA PHE A 170 19.07 -11.21 -4.29
C PHE A 170 17.82 -10.99 -3.43
N PHE A 171 16.62 -11.22 -3.99
CA PHE A 171 15.36 -10.97 -3.28
C PHE A 171 15.17 -11.90 -2.07
N ASP A 172 15.65 -13.14 -2.15
CA ASP A 172 15.55 -14.11 -1.06
C ASP A 172 16.58 -13.86 0.04
N SER A 173 17.67 -13.15 -0.29
CA SER A 173 18.81 -12.88 0.61
C SER A 173 18.78 -11.51 1.28
N VAL A 174 17.87 -10.61 0.86
CA VAL A 174 17.76 -9.26 1.44
C VAL A 174 17.25 -9.34 2.89
N PRO A 175 18.02 -8.89 3.88
CA PRO A 175 17.54 -8.80 5.26
C PRO A 175 16.41 -7.79 5.37
N HIS A 176 15.21 -8.25 5.73
CA HIS A 176 14.01 -7.42 5.80
C HIS A 176 14.14 -6.27 6.83
N ASP A 177 14.84 -6.49 7.93
CA ASP A 177 15.13 -5.49 8.95
C ASP A 177 15.96 -4.32 8.41
N LEU A 178 16.97 -4.62 7.59
CA LEU A 178 17.79 -3.59 6.92
C LEU A 178 16.99 -2.83 5.87
N LEU A 179 16.14 -3.53 5.09
CA LEU A 179 15.27 -2.91 4.12
C LEU A 179 14.29 -1.95 4.79
N LEU A 180 13.65 -2.39 5.88
CA LEU A 180 12.74 -1.57 6.67
C LEU A 180 13.45 -0.37 7.29
N LYS A 181 14.64 -0.57 7.88
CA LYS A 181 15.45 0.50 8.43
C LYS A 181 15.81 1.54 7.36
N ARG A 182 16.19 1.09 6.17
CA ARG A 182 16.51 1.99 5.05
C ARG A 182 15.30 2.77 4.59
N SER A 183 14.15 2.12 4.48
CA SER A 183 12.89 2.76 4.11
C SER A 183 12.46 3.83 5.12
N LEU A 184 12.76 3.65 6.41
CA LEU A 184 12.48 4.62 7.47
C LEU A 184 13.45 5.81 7.46
N THR A 185 14.70 5.59 7.10
CA THR A 185 15.73 6.66 7.07
C THR A 185 15.69 7.51 5.81
N THR A 186 15.07 7.02 4.74
CA THR A 186 14.76 7.86 3.58
C THR A 186 13.69 8.87 4.01
N PRO A 187 13.77 10.19 3.67
CA PRO A 187 12.82 11.20 4.14
C PRO A 187 11.42 10.96 3.55
N THR A 188 10.76 9.97 4.10
CA THR A 188 9.40 9.56 3.79
C THR A 188 8.59 9.65 5.07
N ASN A 189 7.35 10.12 5.01
CA ASN A 189 6.47 10.10 6.17
C ASN A 189 6.49 8.70 6.81
N ALA A 190 6.62 8.66 8.13
CA ALA A 190 6.76 7.44 8.95
C ALA A 190 5.66 6.37 8.72
N GLY A 191 4.66 6.69 7.91
CA GLY A 191 3.52 5.84 7.62
C GLY A 191 3.74 4.72 6.59
N PHE A 192 4.82 4.75 5.82
CA PHE A 192 5.00 3.79 4.72
C PHE A 192 5.45 2.38 5.18
N CYS A 193 6.05 2.29 6.36
CA CYS A 193 6.75 1.08 6.79
C CYS A 193 5.83 -0.08 7.21
N SER A 194 4.56 0.20 7.57
CA SER A 194 3.67 -0.86 8.07
C SER A 194 3.08 -1.76 6.96
N THR A 195 3.07 -1.30 5.71
CA THR A 195 2.57 -2.08 4.57
C THR A 195 3.58 -3.04 3.97
N SER A 196 4.90 -2.82 4.22
CA SER A 196 5.95 -3.70 3.69
C SER A 196 6.38 -4.81 4.67
N ALA A 197 5.92 -4.77 5.93
CA ALA A 197 6.29 -5.75 6.96
C ALA A 197 5.36 -6.98 7.04
N GLY A 198 4.38 -7.11 6.16
CA GLY A 198 3.36 -8.17 6.19
C GLY A 198 3.50 -9.23 5.10
N GLY A 199 4.71 -9.47 4.61
CA GLY A 199 4.99 -10.50 3.61
C GLY A 199 5.85 -11.62 4.15
#